data_d71cf4fae2646bb65ed9a7378057b5d3
#
_entry.id   d71cf4fae2646bb65ed9a7378057b5d3
#
_cell.length_a   1.000
_cell.length_b   1.000
_cell.length_c   1.000
_cell.angle_alpha   90.00
_cell.angle_beta   90.00
_cell.angle_gamma   90.00
#
_symmetry.space_group_name_H-M   'P 1'
#
loop_
_entity.id
_entity.type
_entity.pdbx_description
1 polymer ?
#
loop_
_entity_poly.entity_id
_entity_poly.type
_entity_poly.pdbx_seq_one_letter_code
_entity_poly.pdbx_strand_id
1 'polypeptide(L)'
;MKDRPPLGDTPVAEFRKQLHELADWIADYREKIGERAISRNVQPGEVLSQLDRDAPEAGTSFEKIFADIDRVIVPGVVHWAHPQFMSYFGCTTTNPGILAEMITGALNVNTMTWRTAPAGTELETLVLDWLRQ
;
A
#
# COMPACT_ATOMS: atom_id res chain seq x y z
N MET A 1 35.43 -0.48 2.77
CA MET A 1 34.11 -0.74 3.36
C MET A 1 32.99 -0.02 2.61
N LYS A 2 33.15 0.26 1.30
CA LYS A 2 32.17 1.03 0.49
C LYS A 2 31.28 0.17 -0.42
N ASP A 3 31.48 -1.13 -0.51
CA ASP A 3 30.82 -2.00 -1.50
C ASP A 3 29.95 -3.12 -0.90
N ARG A 4 29.48 -2.95 0.32
CA ARG A 4 28.41 -3.84 0.80
C ARG A 4 27.07 -3.20 0.48
N PRO A 5 26.22 -3.84 -0.35
CA PRO A 5 24.85 -3.37 -0.51
C PRO A 5 24.21 -3.30 0.88
N PRO A 6 23.43 -2.25 1.18
CA PRO A 6 22.72 -2.17 2.44
C PRO A 6 21.90 -3.46 2.60
N LEU A 7 22.06 -4.13 3.74
CA LEU A 7 21.37 -5.38 4.02
C LEU A 7 19.86 -5.14 3.98
N GLY A 8 19.23 -5.63 2.92
CA GLY A 8 17.78 -5.70 2.83
C GLY A 8 17.08 -4.42 2.36
N ASP A 9 17.80 -3.38 1.92
CA ASP A 9 17.16 -2.16 1.45
C ASP A 9 17.61 -1.78 0.03
N THR A 10 16.71 -1.12 -0.71
CA THR A 10 16.94 -0.65 -2.07
C THR A 10 17.76 0.63 -2.07
N PRO A 11 18.73 0.82 -3.00
CA PRO A 11 19.42 2.10 -3.15
C PRO A 11 18.44 3.25 -3.35
N VAL A 12 18.69 4.42 -2.73
CA VAL A 12 17.76 5.56 -2.74
C VAL A 12 17.37 6.02 -4.15
N ALA A 13 18.28 5.94 -5.11
CA ALA A 13 17.99 6.29 -6.51
C ALA A 13 16.98 5.31 -7.14
N GLU A 14 17.14 4.04 -6.88
CA GLU A 14 16.22 2.98 -7.30
C GLU A 14 14.87 3.11 -6.61
N PHE A 15 14.86 3.26 -5.29
CA PHE A 15 13.66 3.52 -4.51
C PHE A 15 12.87 4.73 -5.03
N ARG A 16 13.56 5.83 -5.38
CA ARG A 16 12.90 7.01 -5.95
C ARG A 16 12.18 6.68 -7.26
N LYS A 17 12.83 5.92 -8.16
CA LYS A 17 12.22 5.49 -9.42
C LYS A 17 10.96 4.66 -9.17
N GLN A 18 11.07 3.64 -8.30
CA GLN A 18 9.98 2.76 -7.92
C GLN A 18 8.80 3.52 -7.28
N LEU A 19 9.11 4.54 -6.46
CA LEU A 19 8.09 5.39 -5.84
C LEU A 19 7.30 6.21 -6.88
N HIS A 20 7.97 6.73 -7.91
CA HIS A 20 7.28 7.43 -9.01
C HIS A 20 6.39 6.47 -9.80
N GLU A 21 6.88 5.30 -10.16
CA GLU A 21 6.10 4.26 -10.86
C GLU A 21 4.88 3.84 -10.05
N LEU A 22 5.05 3.65 -8.73
CA LEU A 22 3.95 3.32 -7.83
C LEU A 22 2.92 4.46 -7.72
N ALA A 23 3.37 5.71 -7.68
CA ALA A 23 2.48 6.87 -7.62
C ALA A 23 1.59 6.97 -8.88
N ASP A 24 2.19 6.80 -10.05
CA ASP A 24 1.46 6.79 -11.32
C ASP A 24 0.45 5.63 -11.36
N TRP A 25 0.88 4.43 -10.96
CA TRP A 25 0.01 3.26 -10.90
C TRP A 25 -1.19 3.47 -9.94
N ILE A 26 -0.96 4.04 -8.75
CA ILE A 26 -2.03 4.33 -7.79
C ILE A 26 -3.03 5.32 -8.39
N ALA A 27 -2.55 6.37 -9.05
CA ALA A 27 -3.39 7.37 -9.70
C ALA A 27 -4.26 6.73 -10.79
N ASP A 28 -3.65 5.96 -11.69
CA ASP A 28 -4.31 5.23 -12.76
C ASP A 28 -5.34 4.21 -12.24
N TYR A 29 -4.98 3.46 -11.20
CA TYR A 29 -5.88 2.51 -10.58
C TYR A 29 -7.14 3.20 -10.03
N ARG A 30 -6.97 4.33 -9.36
CA ARG A 30 -8.07 5.10 -8.78
C ARG A 30 -8.94 5.77 -9.84
N GLU A 31 -8.34 6.29 -10.89
CA GLU A 31 -9.07 6.90 -12.00
C GLU A 31 -9.93 5.87 -12.73
N LYS A 32 -9.38 4.69 -12.99
CA LYS A 32 -10.01 3.63 -13.79
C LYS A 32 -10.80 2.61 -12.98
N ILE A 33 -10.92 2.77 -11.66
CA ILE A 33 -11.56 1.75 -10.81
C ILE A 33 -13.01 1.48 -11.20
N GLY A 34 -13.75 2.50 -11.62
CA GLY A 34 -15.14 2.37 -12.07
C GLY A 34 -15.33 1.57 -13.36
N GLU A 35 -14.27 1.34 -14.12
CA GLU A 35 -14.27 0.54 -15.36
C GLU A 35 -13.99 -0.95 -15.08
N ARG A 36 -13.53 -1.27 -13.89
CA ARG A 36 -13.21 -2.64 -13.47
C ARG A 36 -14.48 -3.36 -12.99
N ALA A 37 -14.46 -4.68 -13.00
CA ALA A 37 -15.47 -5.44 -12.27
C ALA A 37 -15.27 -5.23 -10.76
N ILE A 38 -16.34 -5.04 -10.00
CA ILE A 38 -16.29 -4.88 -8.53
C ILE A 38 -15.55 -6.06 -7.88
N SER A 39 -15.82 -7.25 -8.37
CA SER A 39 -15.18 -8.50 -7.95
C SER A 39 -15.23 -9.52 -9.09
N ARG A 40 -14.19 -10.32 -9.22
CA ARG A 40 -14.27 -11.56 -9.98
C ARG A 40 -14.73 -12.66 -9.03
N ASN A 41 -15.47 -13.63 -9.55
CA ASN A 41 -15.87 -14.80 -8.76
C ASN A 41 -14.70 -15.77 -8.60
N VAL A 42 -13.72 -15.37 -7.79
CA VAL A 42 -12.49 -16.13 -7.53
C VAL A 42 -12.80 -17.27 -6.57
N GLN A 43 -12.36 -18.49 -6.89
CA GLN A 43 -12.54 -19.66 -6.05
C GLN A 43 -11.41 -19.77 -5.00
N PRO A 44 -11.66 -20.39 -3.84
CA PRO A 44 -10.61 -20.66 -2.86
C PRO A 44 -9.43 -21.43 -3.47
N GLY A 45 -8.22 -20.91 -3.31
CA GLY A 45 -6.98 -21.48 -3.86
C GLY A 45 -6.61 -20.99 -5.26
N GLU A 46 -7.51 -20.31 -5.99
CA GLU A 46 -7.23 -19.83 -7.35
C GLU A 46 -6.09 -18.79 -7.37
N VAL A 47 -6.10 -17.83 -6.47
CA VAL A 47 -5.00 -16.85 -6.34
C VAL A 47 -3.71 -17.54 -5.89
N LEU A 48 -3.80 -18.40 -4.88
CA LEU A 48 -2.64 -19.14 -4.37
C LEU A 48 -1.97 -20.01 -5.44
N SER A 49 -2.75 -20.60 -6.36
CA SER A 49 -2.21 -21.44 -7.42
C SER A 49 -1.38 -20.68 -8.46
N GLN A 50 -1.47 -19.35 -8.48
CA GLN A 50 -0.74 -18.48 -9.40
C GLN A 50 0.53 -17.88 -8.77
N LEU A 51 0.78 -18.17 -7.50
CA LEU A 51 1.95 -17.70 -6.73
C LEU A 51 2.90 -18.88 -6.51
N ASP A 52 4.20 -18.55 -6.42
CA ASP A 52 5.21 -19.54 -6.06
C ASP A 52 4.95 -20.04 -4.63
N ARG A 53 4.95 -21.36 -4.45
CA ARG A 53 4.70 -21.98 -3.13
C ARG A 53 5.93 -22.02 -2.25
N ASP A 54 7.09 -22.06 -2.87
CA ASP A 54 8.35 -22.13 -2.16
C ASP A 54 8.84 -20.72 -1.81
N ALA A 55 9.40 -20.55 -0.63
CA ALA A 55 10.00 -19.30 -0.23
C ALA A 55 11.18 -18.97 -1.17
N PRO A 56 11.29 -17.73 -1.66
CA PRO A 56 12.35 -17.37 -2.58
C PRO A 56 13.72 -17.43 -1.87
N GLU A 57 14.68 -18.12 -2.49
CA GLU A 57 16.07 -18.20 -2.02
C GLU A 57 16.86 -16.90 -2.32
N ALA A 58 16.38 -16.10 -3.27
CA ALA A 58 17.00 -14.85 -3.69
C ALA A 58 15.95 -13.74 -3.85
N GLY A 59 16.40 -12.49 -3.76
CA GLY A 59 15.55 -11.32 -4.01
C GLY A 59 15.00 -11.30 -5.43
N THR A 60 13.78 -10.76 -5.57
CA THR A 60 13.10 -10.58 -6.86
C THR A 60 13.10 -9.09 -7.21
N SER A 61 13.21 -8.75 -8.50
CA SER A 61 13.16 -7.37 -8.94
C SER A 61 11.78 -6.74 -8.67
N PHE A 62 11.78 -5.44 -8.42
CA PHE A 62 10.55 -4.68 -8.17
C PHE A 62 9.58 -4.78 -9.36
N GLU A 63 10.09 -4.72 -10.58
CA GLU A 63 9.28 -4.84 -11.80
C GLU A 63 8.50 -6.16 -11.85
N LYS A 64 9.13 -7.26 -11.43
CA LYS A 64 8.46 -8.56 -11.38
C LYS A 64 7.39 -8.59 -10.28
N ILE A 65 7.71 -8.07 -9.09
CA ILE A 65 6.76 -7.96 -7.97
C ILE A 65 5.56 -7.11 -8.40
N PHE A 66 5.81 -6.00 -9.07
CA PHE A 66 4.80 -5.06 -9.52
C PHE A 66 3.90 -5.66 -10.61
N ALA A 67 4.49 -6.40 -11.55
CA ALA A 67 3.73 -7.15 -12.55
C ALA A 67 2.84 -8.24 -11.92
N ASP A 68 3.29 -8.89 -10.86
CA ASP A 68 2.49 -9.88 -10.14
C ASP A 68 1.32 -9.24 -9.37
N ILE A 69 1.47 -8.01 -8.89
CA ILE A 69 0.35 -7.24 -8.31
C ILE A 69 -0.75 -7.06 -9.35
N ASP A 70 -0.43 -6.59 -10.55
CA ASP A 70 -1.42 -6.38 -11.62
C ASP A 70 -2.02 -7.68 -12.16
N ARG A 71 -1.19 -8.72 -12.29
CA ARG A 71 -1.59 -9.98 -12.92
C ARG A 71 -2.37 -10.89 -11.97
N VAL A 72 -2.01 -10.92 -10.69
CA VAL A 72 -2.53 -11.90 -9.74
C VAL A 72 -3.35 -11.24 -8.63
N ILE A 73 -2.80 -10.18 -8.00
CA ILE A 73 -3.40 -9.62 -6.79
C ILE A 73 -4.61 -8.76 -7.14
N VAL A 74 -4.45 -7.80 -8.05
CA VAL A 74 -5.55 -6.88 -8.43
C VAL A 74 -6.78 -7.62 -8.95
N PRO A 75 -6.67 -8.64 -9.82
CA PRO A 75 -7.83 -9.42 -10.23
C PRO A 75 -8.46 -10.28 -9.13
N GLY A 76 -7.71 -10.56 -8.07
CA GLY A 76 -8.15 -11.38 -6.94
C GLY A 76 -8.83 -10.61 -5.80
N VAL A 77 -8.80 -9.27 -5.82
CA VAL A 77 -9.42 -8.46 -4.76
C VAL A 77 -10.84 -8.03 -5.10
N VAL A 78 -11.62 -7.76 -4.05
CA VAL A 78 -12.88 -7.02 -4.17
C VAL A 78 -12.57 -5.54 -4.09
N HIS A 79 -12.95 -4.77 -5.11
CA HIS A 79 -12.61 -3.36 -5.21
C HIS A 79 -13.55 -2.50 -4.35
N TRP A 80 -13.24 -2.34 -3.07
CA TRP A 80 -14.06 -1.60 -2.11
C TRP A 80 -14.21 -0.11 -2.45
N ALA A 81 -13.26 0.48 -3.16
CA ALA A 81 -13.34 1.86 -3.63
C ALA A 81 -14.14 2.00 -4.94
N HIS A 82 -14.69 0.91 -5.50
CA HIS A 82 -15.51 0.96 -6.70
C HIS A 82 -16.81 1.73 -6.44
N PRO A 83 -17.25 2.66 -7.32
CA PRO A 83 -18.44 3.48 -7.10
C PRO A 83 -19.74 2.69 -6.90
N GLN A 84 -19.81 1.47 -7.39
CA GLN A 84 -20.97 0.58 -7.27
C GLN A 84 -20.80 -0.50 -6.18
N PHE A 85 -19.75 -0.43 -5.36
CA PHE A 85 -19.59 -1.34 -4.24
C PHE A 85 -20.53 -0.94 -3.11
N MET A 86 -21.55 -1.75 -2.84
CA MET A 86 -22.64 -1.46 -1.88
C MET A 86 -22.74 -2.54 -0.79
N SER A 87 -21.65 -3.21 -0.49
CA SER A 87 -21.63 -4.23 0.59
C SER A 87 -20.87 -3.72 1.80
N TYR A 88 -21.22 -4.25 2.97
CA TYR A 88 -20.59 -3.95 4.25
C TYR A 88 -20.65 -2.45 4.62
N PHE A 89 -19.84 -2.04 5.58
CA PHE A 89 -19.59 -0.64 5.92
C PHE A 89 -18.34 -0.18 5.17
N GLY A 90 -18.52 0.30 3.95
CA GLY A 90 -17.41 0.71 3.10
C GLY A 90 -16.67 1.93 3.66
N CYS A 91 -15.51 1.70 4.26
CA CYS A 91 -14.57 2.79 4.53
C CYS A 91 -13.80 3.07 3.26
N THR A 92 -14.11 4.18 2.59
CA THR A 92 -13.41 4.58 1.37
C THR A 92 -12.08 5.23 1.71
N THR A 93 -11.02 4.77 1.09
CA THR A 93 -9.72 5.43 1.13
C THR A 93 -9.77 6.72 0.32
N THR A 94 -9.33 7.84 0.91
CA THR A 94 -9.21 9.13 0.21
C THR A 94 -7.81 9.32 -0.34
N ASN A 95 -7.65 10.18 -1.38
CA ASN A 95 -6.33 10.50 -1.90
C ASN A 95 -5.40 11.09 -0.82
N PRO A 96 -5.83 12.05 0.02
CA PRO A 96 -5.01 12.52 1.14
C PRO A 96 -4.66 11.40 2.14
N GLY A 97 -5.56 10.45 2.38
CA GLY A 97 -5.31 9.30 3.25
C GLY A 97 -4.18 8.42 2.74
N ILE A 98 -4.14 8.12 1.44
CA ILE A 98 -3.04 7.35 0.83
C ILE A 98 -1.70 8.07 1.01
N LEU A 99 -1.66 9.39 0.75
CA LEU A 99 -0.45 10.19 0.94
C LEU A 99 -0.01 10.21 2.41
N ALA A 100 -0.96 10.30 3.34
CA ALA A 100 -0.67 10.26 4.77
C ALA A 100 -0.07 8.90 5.19
N GLU A 101 -0.61 7.79 4.70
CA GLU A 101 -0.05 6.45 4.95
C GLU A 101 1.38 6.30 4.43
N MET A 102 1.68 6.84 3.23
CA MET A 102 3.04 6.84 2.70
C MET A 102 4.00 7.64 3.59
N ILE A 103 3.58 8.80 4.10
CA ILE A 103 4.38 9.59 5.04
C ILE A 103 4.58 8.84 6.35
N THR A 104 3.52 8.24 6.88
CA THR A 104 3.56 7.44 8.11
C THR A 104 4.54 6.28 8.00
N GLY A 105 4.49 5.55 6.88
CA GLY A 105 5.44 4.48 6.59
C GLY A 105 6.89 4.95 6.49
N ALA A 106 7.12 6.11 5.86
CA ALA A 106 8.45 6.69 5.73
C ALA A 106 9.03 7.18 7.06
N LEU A 107 8.21 7.76 7.93
CA LEU A 107 8.63 8.22 9.26
C LEU A 107 8.85 7.06 10.23
N ASN A 108 8.07 5.99 10.09
CA ASN A 108 8.16 4.76 10.91
C ASN A 108 8.27 5.01 12.42
N VAL A 109 7.51 5.97 12.95
CA VAL A 109 7.53 6.32 14.38
C VAL A 109 6.48 5.55 15.16
N ASN A 110 6.81 5.19 16.40
CA ASN A 110 5.87 4.58 17.33
C ASN A 110 5.29 5.68 18.24
N THR A 111 3.99 5.92 18.11
CA THR A 111 3.26 6.96 18.87
C THR A 111 2.72 6.49 20.23
N MET A 112 3.20 5.36 20.73
CA MET A 112 2.74 4.78 21.99
C MET A 112 2.96 5.69 23.20
N THR A 113 4.00 6.52 23.18
CA THR A 113 4.30 7.49 24.24
C THR A 113 4.76 8.83 23.67
N TRP A 114 4.45 9.93 24.36
CA TRP A 114 4.92 11.26 23.99
C TRP A 114 6.44 11.33 23.84
N ARG A 115 7.17 10.63 24.71
CA ARG A 115 8.63 10.65 24.70
C ARG A 115 9.25 10.09 23.43
N THR A 116 8.61 9.10 22.82
CA THR A 116 9.08 8.44 21.59
C THR A 116 8.59 9.12 20.33
N ALA A 117 7.46 9.83 20.41
CA ALA A 117 6.86 10.52 19.27
C ALA A 117 6.09 11.76 19.71
N PRO A 118 6.78 12.83 20.14
CA PRO A 118 6.11 14.04 20.66
C PRO A 118 5.12 14.62 19.65
N ALA A 119 5.56 14.81 18.42
CA ALA A 119 4.71 15.37 17.36
C ALA A 119 3.47 14.50 17.06
N GLY A 120 3.62 13.18 17.05
CA GLY A 120 2.52 12.25 16.78
C GLY A 120 1.45 12.30 17.87
N THR A 121 1.85 12.24 19.13
CA THR A 121 0.92 12.28 20.28
C THR A 121 0.25 13.63 20.48
N GLU A 122 0.96 14.73 20.20
CA GLU A 122 0.36 16.07 20.26
C GLU A 122 -0.63 16.31 19.12
N LEU A 123 -0.31 15.83 17.91
CA LEU A 123 -1.22 15.88 16.76
C LEU A 123 -2.48 15.06 17.01
N GLU A 124 -2.36 13.85 17.57
CA GLU A 124 -3.50 13.03 17.96
C GLU A 124 -4.40 13.75 18.96
N THR A 125 -3.81 14.34 20.00
CA THR A 125 -4.55 15.12 21.01
C THR A 125 -5.32 16.26 20.36
N LEU A 126 -4.70 16.99 19.45
CA LEU A 126 -5.33 18.11 18.75
C LEU A 126 -6.50 17.64 17.86
N VAL A 127 -6.33 16.57 17.10
CA VAL A 127 -7.37 16.03 16.22
C VAL A 127 -8.56 15.50 17.04
N LEU A 128 -8.28 14.80 18.15
CA LEU A 128 -9.35 14.34 19.06
C LEU A 128 -10.11 15.52 19.69
N ASP A 129 -9.43 16.62 19.99
CA ASP A 129 -10.09 17.83 20.48
C ASP A 129 -11.01 18.45 19.42
N TRP A 130 -10.59 18.47 18.16
CA TRP A 130 -11.47 18.94 17.07
C TRP A 130 -12.72 18.06 16.91
N LEU A 131 -12.58 16.77 17.05
CA LEU A 131 -13.72 15.83 16.94
C LEU A 131 -14.69 15.96 18.14
N ARG A 132 -14.22 16.42 19.27
CA ARG A 132 -15.03 16.64 20.47
C ARG A 132 -15.87 17.92 20.42
N GLN A 133 -15.47 18.92 19.64
CA GLN A 133 -16.16 20.21 19.47
C GLN A 133 -17.42 20.06 18.61
#